data_a1ad24efebffe3027dca8e7cf948a9b5
#
_entry.id   a1ad24efebffe3027dca8e7cf948a9b5
#
_cell.length_a   1.000
_cell.length_b   1.000
_cell.length_c   1.000
_cell.angle_alpha   90.00
_cell.angle_beta   90.00
_cell.angle_gamma   90.00
#
_symmetry.space_group_name_H-M   'P 1'
#
loop_
_entity.id
_entity.type
_entity.pdbx_description
1 polymer ?
#
loop_
_entity_poly.entity_id
_entity_poly.type
_entity_poly.pdbx_seq_one_letter_code
_entity_poly.pdbx_strand_id
1 'polypeptide(L)'
;MRKRRRHWVLLLPLSLLFLLGTLLRTQINPLTEELAVARINDYASNVINEAVNTQINQGNVQYDDLVQLQTDASGNITALTTNMQEMNRLKTQLLKILDSDIYDVSGDEISVPLGNLTGIQLLSGRGPKIPVKIVAVSSSDANFQGEFSDAGINQTLHRIILNVSLDLIVLLPSGTTTDHVSTDVCVAETVLMGPVPQNYTYFNNAGSDMAARHIASE
;
A
#
# COMPACT_ATOMS: atom_id res chain seq x y z
N MET A 1 3.21 68.56 -10.54
CA MET A 1 2.33 67.44 -10.02
C MET A 1 2.23 66.21 -10.92
N ARG A 2 2.78 66.14 -12.12
CA ARG A 2 2.71 65.00 -13.07
C ARG A 2 3.64 63.81 -12.78
N LYS A 3 4.75 63.96 -12.06
CA LYS A 3 5.72 62.89 -11.80
C LYS A 3 5.22 61.86 -10.77
N ARG A 4 4.40 62.25 -9.78
CA ARG A 4 3.89 61.34 -8.73
C ARG A 4 2.87 60.30 -9.24
N ARG A 5 2.11 60.60 -10.27
CA ARG A 5 1.15 59.68 -10.89
C ARG A 5 1.80 58.53 -11.69
N ARG A 6 3.04 58.72 -12.18
CA ARG A 6 3.74 57.74 -13.02
C ARG A 6 4.27 56.55 -12.23
N HIS A 7 4.56 56.73 -10.93
CA HIS A 7 4.98 55.63 -10.07
C HIS A 7 3.82 54.76 -9.61
N TRP A 8 2.63 55.31 -9.44
CA TRP A 8 1.42 54.55 -9.06
C TRP A 8 0.95 53.64 -10.19
N VAL A 9 1.15 54.01 -11.41
CA VAL A 9 0.81 53.20 -12.59
C VAL A 9 1.73 51.96 -12.69
N LEU A 10 2.94 52.02 -12.19
CA LEU A 10 3.88 50.90 -12.15
C LEU A 10 3.71 50.06 -10.88
N LEU A 11 3.26 50.64 -9.75
CA LEU A 11 3.06 49.92 -8.51
C LEU A 11 1.81 49.01 -8.53
N LEU A 12 0.75 49.42 -9.27
CA LEU A 12 -0.46 48.60 -9.41
C LEU A 12 -0.21 47.24 -10.06
N PRO A 13 0.45 47.12 -11.25
CA PRO A 13 0.72 45.82 -11.84
C PRO A 13 1.72 45.01 -11.02
N LEU A 14 2.67 45.67 -10.33
CA LEU A 14 3.62 45.01 -9.46
C LEU A 14 2.93 44.39 -8.21
N SER A 15 1.99 45.16 -7.60
CA SER A 15 1.21 44.66 -6.46
C SER A 15 0.24 43.53 -6.89
N LEU A 16 -0.33 43.62 -8.10
CA LEU A 16 -1.18 42.56 -8.65
C LEU A 16 -0.37 41.30 -8.93
N LEU A 17 0.84 41.46 -9.48
CA LEU A 17 1.75 40.31 -9.72
C LEU A 17 2.18 39.65 -8.41
N PHE A 18 2.46 40.46 -7.38
CA PHE A 18 2.79 39.96 -6.04
C PHE A 18 1.61 39.26 -5.38
N LEU A 19 0.41 39.83 -5.49
CA LEU A 19 -0.83 39.22 -4.97
C LEU A 19 -1.14 37.91 -5.71
N LEU A 20 -0.99 37.89 -7.05
CA LEU A 20 -1.15 36.69 -7.86
C LEU A 20 -0.11 35.61 -7.49
N GLY A 21 1.14 36.01 -7.28
CA GLY A 21 2.21 35.11 -6.82
C GLY A 21 1.94 34.50 -5.45
N THR A 22 1.41 35.30 -4.51
CA THR A 22 1.04 34.78 -3.19
C THR A 22 -0.17 33.86 -3.24
N LEU A 23 -1.19 34.20 -4.02
CA LEU A 23 -2.36 33.35 -4.25
C LEU A 23 -1.98 32.02 -4.93
N LEU A 24 -1.13 32.07 -5.95
CA LEU A 24 -0.61 30.87 -6.61
C LEU A 24 0.17 30.00 -5.61
N ARG A 25 1.03 30.62 -4.80
CA ARG A 25 1.84 29.89 -3.81
C ARG A 25 0.96 29.18 -2.77
N THR A 26 -0.09 29.85 -2.25
CA THR A 26 -0.98 29.28 -1.24
C THR A 26 -1.87 28.15 -1.77
N GLN A 27 -2.23 28.20 -3.05
CA GLN A 27 -3.08 27.19 -3.68
C GLN A 27 -2.29 26.01 -4.25
N ILE A 28 -1.08 26.25 -4.80
CA ILE A 28 -0.29 25.22 -5.47
C ILE A 28 0.45 24.34 -4.45
N ASN A 29 0.95 24.88 -3.36
CA ASN A 29 1.75 24.12 -2.40
C ASN A 29 1.01 22.89 -1.81
N PRO A 30 -0.22 22.98 -1.29
CA PRO A 30 -0.90 21.84 -0.73
C PRO A 30 -1.22 20.77 -1.78
N LEU A 31 -1.64 21.17 -2.98
CA LEU A 31 -1.89 20.25 -4.09
C LEU A 31 -0.59 19.54 -4.56
N THR A 32 0.53 20.24 -4.54
CA THR A 32 1.84 19.65 -4.89
C THR A 32 2.23 18.59 -3.88
N GLU A 33 2.03 18.86 -2.60
CA GLU A 33 2.34 17.92 -1.54
C GLU A 33 1.46 16.66 -1.64
N GLU A 34 0.15 16.81 -1.79
CA GLU A 34 -0.78 15.69 -1.92
C GLU A 34 -0.47 14.80 -3.13
N LEU A 35 -0.22 15.39 -4.30
CA LEU A 35 0.14 14.64 -5.50
C LEU A 35 1.52 14.00 -5.41
N ALA A 36 2.46 14.65 -4.74
CA ALA A 36 3.80 14.10 -4.51
C ALA A 36 3.74 12.89 -3.57
N VAL A 37 3.00 13.02 -2.47
CA VAL A 37 2.75 11.92 -1.53
C VAL A 37 2.10 10.73 -2.26
N ALA A 38 1.06 10.96 -3.06
CA ALA A 38 0.41 9.91 -3.84
C ALA A 38 1.39 9.19 -4.79
N ARG A 39 2.29 9.93 -5.45
CA ARG A 39 3.33 9.36 -6.34
C ARG A 39 4.36 8.55 -5.57
N ILE A 40 4.75 9.02 -4.39
CA ILE A 40 5.70 8.31 -3.53
C ILE A 40 5.11 7.01 -3.01
N ASN A 41 3.85 7.05 -2.57
CA ASN A 41 3.13 5.84 -2.13
C ASN A 41 3.06 4.79 -3.25
N ASP A 42 2.71 5.21 -4.47
CA ASP A 42 2.67 4.34 -5.65
C ASP A 42 4.06 3.75 -5.95
N TYR A 43 5.09 4.60 -5.97
CA TYR A 43 6.46 4.18 -6.20
C TYR A 43 6.96 3.22 -5.11
N ALA A 44 6.85 3.60 -3.83
CA ALA A 44 7.31 2.79 -2.71
C ALA A 44 6.58 1.45 -2.62
N SER A 45 5.27 1.42 -2.88
CA SER A 45 4.49 0.18 -2.95
C SER A 45 4.97 -0.73 -4.07
N ASN A 46 5.34 -0.19 -5.23
CA ASN A 46 5.91 -0.98 -6.33
C ASN A 46 7.27 -1.54 -5.97
N VAL A 47 8.16 -0.74 -5.36
CA VAL A 47 9.48 -1.20 -4.86
C VAL A 47 9.31 -2.31 -3.82
N ILE A 48 8.39 -2.15 -2.87
CA ILE A 48 8.09 -3.18 -1.87
C ILE A 48 7.64 -4.48 -2.55
N ASN A 49 6.67 -4.41 -3.46
CA ASN A 49 6.16 -5.58 -4.17
C ASN A 49 7.25 -6.28 -5.00
N GLU A 50 8.07 -5.51 -5.70
CA GLU A 50 9.18 -6.06 -6.50
C GLU A 50 10.24 -6.72 -5.63
N ALA A 51 10.62 -6.08 -4.52
CA ALA A 51 11.57 -6.62 -3.57
C ALA A 51 11.07 -7.93 -2.94
N VAL A 52 9.79 -7.98 -2.52
CA VAL A 52 9.17 -9.18 -1.97
C VAL A 52 9.13 -10.30 -3.01
N ASN A 53 8.63 -10.01 -4.22
CA ASN A 53 8.57 -11.00 -5.30
C ASN A 53 9.96 -11.54 -5.67
N THR A 54 10.94 -10.66 -5.75
CA THR A 54 12.32 -11.04 -6.07
C THR A 54 12.90 -11.94 -4.97
N GLN A 55 12.68 -11.57 -3.71
CA GLN A 55 13.18 -12.33 -2.56
C GLN A 55 12.53 -13.72 -2.46
N ILE A 56 11.22 -13.81 -2.70
CA ILE A 56 10.49 -15.09 -2.70
C ILE A 56 10.96 -15.97 -3.85
N ASN A 57 11.02 -15.43 -5.08
CA ASN A 57 11.39 -16.21 -6.27
C ASN A 57 12.86 -16.64 -6.26
N GLN A 58 13.79 -15.75 -5.89
CA GLN A 58 15.21 -16.07 -5.81
C GLN A 58 15.55 -16.97 -4.62
N GLY A 59 14.85 -16.77 -3.51
CA GLY A 59 14.98 -17.61 -2.33
C GLY A 59 14.30 -18.97 -2.49
N ASN A 60 13.50 -19.17 -3.54
CA ASN A 60 12.66 -20.36 -3.75
C ASN A 60 11.85 -20.69 -2.49
N VAL A 61 11.31 -19.65 -1.84
CA VAL A 61 10.58 -19.80 -0.58
C VAL A 61 9.23 -20.43 -0.85
N GLN A 62 8.98 -21.57 -0.23
CA GLN A 62 7.72 -22.29 -0.31
C GLN A 62 6.97 -22.18 1.01
N TYR A 63 5.67 -22.49 0.95
CA TYR A 63 4.82 -22.49 2.16
C TYR A 63 5.41 -23.39 3.26
N ASP A 64 5.92 -24.57 2.91
CA ASP A 64 6.47 -25.55 3.86
C ASP A 64 7.79 -25.08 4.53
N ASP A 65 8.47 -24.10 3.95
CA ASP A 65 9.64 -23.46 4.59
C ASP A 65 9.22 -22.54 5.74
N LEU A 66 8.05 -21.91 5.60
CA LEU A 66 7.51 -20.95 6.55
C LEU A 66 6.63 -21.60 7.63
N VAL A 67 5.97 -22.72 7.25
CA VAL A 67 4.99 -23.38 8.12
C VAL A 67 5.13 -24.89 8.05
N GLN A 68 5.18 -25.52 9.22
CA GLN A 68 5.18 -26.97 9.35
C GLN A 68 3.82 -27.45 9.85
N LEU A 69 3.21 -28.38 9.11
CA LEU A 69 1.97 -29.05 9.50
C LEU A 69 2.28 -30.31 10.29
N GLN A 70 1.67 -30.41 11.46
CA GLN A 70 1.71 -31.63 12.27
C GLN A 70 0.44 -32.43 12.01
N THR A 71 0.60 -33.75 11.77
CA THR A 71 -0.51 -34.66 11.51
C THR A 71 -0.56 -35.76 12.56
N ASP A 72 -1.76 -36.26 12.83
CA ASP A 72 -1.96 -37.46 13.63
C ASP A 72 -1.65 -38.76 12.83
N ALA A 73 -1.79 -39.91 13.49
CA ALA A 73 -1.57 -41.23 12.87
C ALA A 73 -2.56 -41.51 11.72
N SER A 74 -3.66 -40.78 11.63
CA SER A 74 -4.69 -40.90 10.59
C SER A 74 -4.49 -39.89 9.45
N GLY A 75 -3.45 -39.04 9.52
CA GLY A 75 -3.14 -38.01 8.53
C GLY A 75 -3.93 -36.71 8.71
N ASN A 76 -4.70 -36.54 9.80
CA ASN A 76 -5.40 -35.28 10.06
C ASN A 76 -4.44 -34.24 10.61
N ILE A 77 -4.57 -32.99 10.15
CA ILE A 77 -3.78 -31.85 10.64
C ILE A 77 -4.22 -31.55 12.09
N THR A 78 -3.28 -31.63 13.03
CA THR A 78 -3.51 -31.37 14.45
C THR A 78 -2.93 -30.06 14.94
N ALA A 79 -1.86 -29.58 14.30
CA ALA A 79 -1.23 -28.31 14.62
C ALA A 79 -0.54 -27.71 13.41
N LEU A 80 -0.39 -26.41 13.45
CA LEU A 80 0.40 -25.62 12.50
C LEU A 80 1.47 -24.88 13.32
N THR A 81 2.72 -25.08 12.95
CA THR A 81 3.86 -24.44 13.63
C THR A 81 4.60 -23.54 12.65
N THR A 82 4.77 -22.28 13.02
CA THR A 82 5.47 -21.30 12.22
C THR A 82 6.99 -21.40 12.40
N ASN A 83 7.72 -21.38 11.29
CA ASN A 83 9.18 -21.32 11.29
C ASN A 83 9.67 -19.87 11.46
N MET A 84 9.73 -19.42 12.71
CA MET A 84 10.13 -18.04 13.03
C MET A 84 11.55 -17.70 12.60
N GLN A 85 12.44 -18.69 12.51
CA GLN A 85 13.82 -18.46 12.06
C GLN A 85 13.85 -18.06 10.58
N GLU A 86 13.11 -18.75 9.74
CA GLU A 86 13.02 -18.47 8.31
C GLU A 86 12.29 -17.16 8.06
N MET A 87 11.18 -16.90 8.75
CA MET A 87 10.48 -15.62 8.67
C MET A 87 11.36 -14.44 9.05
N ASN A 88 12.14 -14.55 10.14
CA ASN A 88 13.07 -13.50 10.55
C ASN A 88 14.22 -13.31 9.55
N ARG A 89 14.68 -14.39 8.92
CA ARG A 89 15.69 -14.34 7.85
C ARG A 89 15.16 -13.55 6.65
N LEU A 90 13.96 -13.91 6.19
CA LEU A 90 13.27 -13.21 5.08
C LEU A 90 13.04 -11.73 5.39
N LYS A 91 12.51 -11.41 6.58
CA LYS A 91 12.33 -10.04 7.04
C LYS A 91 13.63 -9.24 6.94
N THR A 92 14.72 -9.78 7.47
CA THR A 92 16.03 -9.09 7.49
C THR A 92 16.58 -8.87 6.09
N GLN A 93 16.47 -9.86 5.21
CA GLN A 93 16.90 -9.75 3.84
C GLN A 93 16.08 -8.74 3.05
N LEU A 94 14.77 -8.77 3.20
CA LEU A 94 13.86 -7.84 2.56
C LEU A 94 14.12 -6.39 2.97
N LEU A 95 14.21 -6.12 4.28
CA LEU A 95 14.47 -4.76 4.77
C LEU A 95 15.81 -4.22 4.27
N LYS A 96 16.82 -5.08 4.12
CA LYS A 96 18.12 -4.69 3.56
C LYS A 96 18.02 -4.33 2.07
N ILE A 97 17.22 -5.07 1.30
CA ILE A 97 16.98 -4.76 -0.13
C ILE A 97 16.22 -3.45 -0.25
N LEU A 98 15.15 -3.28 0.52
CA LEU A 98 14.35 -2.06 0.51
C LEU A 98 15.17 -0.83 0.87
N ASP A 99 16.07 -0.94 1.87
CA ASP A 99 16.95 0.16 2.26
C ASP A 99 17.93 0.54 1.14
N SER A 100 18.32 -0.39 0.26
CA SER A 100 19.16 -0.08 -0.91
C SER A 100 18.35 0.48 -2.07
N ASP A 101 17.23 -0.14 -2.40
CA ASP A 101 16.50 0.11 -3.65
C ASP A 101 15.65 1.37 -3.58
N ILE A 102 15.17 1.74 -2.39
CA ILE A 102 14.35 2.94 -2.20
C ILE A 102 15.09 4.23 -2.58
N TYR A 103 16.43 4.23 -2.52
CA TYR A 103 17.26 5.38 -2.87
C TYR A 103 17.69 5.42 -4.34
N ASP A 104 17.59 4.30 -5.06
CA ASP A 104 18.03 4.20 -6.47
C ASP A 104 17.01 4.78 -7.46
N VAL A 105 16.21 5.74 -6.97
CA VAL A 105 15.20 6.42 -7.75
C VAL A 105 15.80 7.48 -8.66
N SER A 106 15.64 7.34 -9.95
CA SER A 106 15.84 8.47 -10.85
C SER A 106 14.76 9.52 -10.58
N GLY A 107 15.18 10.75 -10.26
CA GLY A 107 14.26 11.86 -9.88
C GLY A 107 13.16 12.19 -10.91
N ASP A 108 13.20 11.56 -12.09
CA ASP A 108 12.16 11.67 -13.12
C ASP A 108 10.94 10.79 -12.85
N GLU A 109 11.10 9.66 -12.13
CA GLU A 109 10.02 8.69 -11.91
C GLU A 109 8.94 9.20 -10.96
N ILE A 110 9.34 9.96 -9.94
CA ILE A 110 8.41 10.53 -8.94
C ILE A 110 8.13 12.02 -9.13
N SER A 111 8.50 12.59 -10.29
CA SER A 111 8.24 14.00 -10.58
C SER A 111 6.75 14.27 -10.89
N VAL A 112 6.26 15.44 -10.44
CA VAL A 112 4.87 15.87 -10.66
C VAL A 112 4.82 16.96 -11.72
N PRO A 113 4.15 16.74 -12.88
CA PRO A 113 3.95 17.78 -13.88
C PRO A 113 3.10 18.93 -13.34
N LEU A 114 3.52 20.18 -13.57
CA LEU A 114 2.78 21.37 -13.14
C LEU A 114 1.34 21.42 -13.66
N GLY A 115 1.09 20.86 -14.82
CA GLY A 115 -0.25 20.79 -15.39
C GLY A 115 -1.27 20.03 -14.51
N ASN A 116 -0.82 19.06 -13.73
CA ASN A 116 -1.69 18.32 -12.79
C ASN A 116 -2.21 19.21 -11.66
N LEU A 117 -1.44 20.26 -11.31
CA LEU A 117 -1.80 21.20 -10.22
C LEU A 117 -2.84 22.22 -10.62
N THR A 118 -3.09 22.37 -11.94
CA THR A 118 -4.05 23.37 -12.45
C THR A 118 -5.51 22.92 -12.33
N GLY A 119 -5.77 21.63 -12.05
CA GLY A 119 -7.10 21.04 -12.08
C GLY A 119 -7.75 20.99 -13.47
N ILE A 120 -7.03 21.45 -14.52
CA ILE A 120 -7.53 21.47 -15.90
C ILE A 120 -7.11 20.18 -16.61
N GLN A 121 -8.09 19.35 -16.95
CA GLN A 121 -7.86 18.05 -17.59
C GLN A 121 -7.00 18.12 -18.87
N LEU A 122 -7.15 19.19 -19.65
CA LEU A 122 -6.37 19.42 -20.89
C LEU A 122 -4.87 19.63 -20.62
N LEU A 123 -4.51 20.13 -19.45
CA LEU A 123 -3.12 20.40 -19.03
C LEU A 123 -2.53 19.23 -18.23
N SER A 124 -3.32 18.23 -17.88
CA SER A 124 -2.85 17.06 -17.12
C SER A 124 -1.68 16.36 -17.85
N GLY A 125 -0.64 16.02 -17.10
CA GLY A 125 0.59 15.42 -17.63
C GLY A 125 1.50 16.36 -18.41
N ARG A 126 1.15 17.66 -18.53
CA ARG A 126 1.92 18.65 -19.31
C ARG A 126 2.60 19.69 -18.42
N GLY A 127 3.60 20.34 -18.97
CA GLY A 127 4.36 21.41 -18.32
C GLY A 127 5.65 20.92 -17.65
N PRO A 128 6.42 21.84 -17.05
CA PRO A 128 7.63 21.48 -16.34
C PRO A 128 7.31 20.56 -15.16
N LYS A 129 8.20 19.60 -14.90
CA LYS A 129 8.07 18.64 -13.83
C LYS A 129 8.64 19.22 -12.53
N ILE A 130 7.90 19.08 -11.44
CA ILE A 130 8.37 19.40 -10.10
C ILE A 130 9.15 18.18 -9.59
N PRO A 131 10.44 18.34 -9.27
CA PRO A 131 11.21 17.23 -8.72
C PRO A 131 10.73 16.89 -7.33
N VAL A 132 10.52 15.59 -7.09
CA VAL A 132 10.23 14.99 -5.79
C VAL A 132 11.36 14.03 -5.50
N LYS A 133 11.90 14.04 -4.28
CA LYS A 133 13.04 13.20 -3.94
C LYS A 133 12.88 12.57 -2.55
N ILE A 134 13.05 11.26 -2.46
CA ILE A 134 13.20 10.58 -1.19
C ILE A 134 14.61 10.88 -0.65
N VAL A 135 14.68 11.42 0.55
CA VAL A 135 15.95 11.84 1.17
C VAL A 135 16.42 10.83 2.19
N ALA A 136 15.50 10.24 2.94
CA ALA A 136 15.80 9.25 3.95
C ALA A 136 14.61 8.33 4.23
N VAL A 137 14.91 7.12 4.64
CA VAL A 137 13.97 6.21 5.32
C VAL A 137 14.21 6.40 6.82
N SER A 138 13.22 6.90 7.54
CA SER A 138 13.34 7.14 8.98
C SER A 138 13.02 5.90 9.80
N SER A 139 12.16 5.03 9.27
CA SER A 139 11.82 3.74 9.87
C SER A 139 11.44 2.75 8.78
N SER A 140 11.79 1.49 8.96
CA SER A 140 11.32 0.38 8.15
C SER A 140 10.96 -0.80 9.04
N ASP A 141 9.80 -1.37 8.81
CA ASP A 141 9.35 -2.56 9.52
C ASP A 141 8.68 -3.56 8.58
N ALA A 142 8.71 -4.82 8.96
CA ALA A 142 8.07 -5.89 8.23
C ALA A 142 7.55 -6.94 9.22
N ASN A 143 6.27 -7.28 9.12
CA ASN A 143 5.63 -8.21 10.05
C ASN A 143 4.86 -9.28 9.28
N PHE A 144 5.04 -10.54 9.70
CA PHE A 144 4.25 -11.64 9.17
C PHE A 144 2.97 -11.81 9.96
N GLN A 145 1.87 -12.02 9.24
CA GLN A 145 0.55 -12.31 9.79
C GLN A 145 -0.03 -13.55 9.12
N GLY A 146 -0.48 -14.52 9.91
CA GLY A 146 -1.24 -15.67 9.42
C GLY A 146 -2.73 -15.35 9.43
N GLU A 147 -3.39 -15.59 8.29
CA GLU A 147 -4.83 -15.45 8.15
C GLU A 147 -5.47 -16.79 7.82
N PHE A 148 -6.60 -17.09 8.47
CA PHE A 148 -7.43 -18.25 8.19
C PHE A 148 -8.79 -17.80 7.68
N SER A 149 -9.21 -18.37 6.56
CA SER A 149 -10.54 -18.14 6.00
C SER A 149 -11.20 -19.45 5.57
N ASP A 150 -12.52 -19.49 5.57
CA ASP A 150 -13.27 -20.63 5.08
C ASP A 150 -13.10 -20.76 3.56
N ALA A 151 -12.73 -21.94 3.08
CA ALA A 151 -12.56 -22.25 1.67
C ALA A 151 -13.59 -23.30 1.16
N GLY A 152 -14.54 -23.68 2.00
CA GLY A 152 -15.58 -24.65 1.69
C GLY A 152 -15.78 -25.71 2.77
N ILE A 153 -16.48 -26.79 2.44
CA ILE A 153 -16.80 -27.85 3.43
C ILE A 153 -15.51 -28.52 3.87
N ASN A 154 -15.15 -28.34 5.16
CA ASN A 154 -13.93 -28.86 5.79
C ASN A 154 -12.62 -28.41 5.09
N GLN A 155 -12.65 -27.25 4.50
CA GLN A 155 -11.47 -26.64 3.88
C GLN A 155 -11.22 -25.27 4.52
N THR A 156 -9.98 -25.04 4.94
CA THR A 156 -9.55 -23.76 5.48
C THR A 156 -8.39 -23.24 4.65
N LEU A 157 -8.55 -22.07 4.08
CA LEU A 157 -7.48 -21.37 3.41
C LEU A 157 -6.60 -20.69 4.47
N HIS A 158 -5.33 -21.04 4.51
CA HIS A 158 -4.33 -20.36 5.32
C HIS A 158 -3.42 -19.52 4.42
N ARG A 159 -3.32 -18.23 4.71
CA ARG A 159 -2.46 -17.26 4.06
C ARG A 159 -1.41 -16.73 5.02
N ILE A 160 -0.22 -16.52 4.49
CA ILE A 160 0.83 -15.78 5.18
C ILE A 160 0.96 -14.45 4.47
N ILE A 161 0.61 -13.39 5.18
CA ILE A 161 0.69 -12.02 4.70
C ILE A 161 1.90 -11.36 5.34
N LEU A 162 2.70 -10.69 4.51
CA LEU A 162 3.78 -9.85 4.95
C LEU A 162 3.33 -8.39 4.84
N ASN A 163 3.13 -7.75 5.97
CA ASN A 163 2.92 -6.31 6.05
C ASN A 163 4.27 -5.62 6.10
N VAL A 164 4.54 -4.74 5.15
CA VAL A 164 5.76 -3.93 5.09
C VAL A 164 5.39 -2.48 5.23
N SER A 165 6.03 -1.77 6.14
CA SER A 165 5.81 -0.35 6.37
C SER A 165 7.13 0.43 6.34
N LEU A 166 7.09 1.59 5.68
CA LEU A 166 8.22 2.51 5.52
C LEU A 166 7.79 3.92 5.87
N ASP A 167 8.58 4.60 6.70
CA ASP A 167 8.45 6.04 6.95
C ASP A 167 9.49 6.78 6.13
N LEU A 168 9.04 7.51 5.13
CA LEU A 168 9.87 8.18 4.14
C LEU A 168 9.95 9.69 4.41
N ILE A 169 11.16 10.24 4.40
CA ILE A 169 11.37 11.69 4.39
C ILE A 169 11.53 12.13 2.95
N VAL A 170 10.63 13.02 2.53
CA VAL A 170 10.50 13.48 1.15
C VAL A 170 10.87 14.95 1.05
N LEU A 171 11.71 15.29 0.09
CA LEU A 171 12.07 16.65 -0.25
C LEU A 171 11.22 17.14 -1.43
N LEU A 172 10.50 18.22 -1.18
CA LEU A 172 9.71 18.98 -2.13
C LEU A 172 10.26 20.40 -2.26
N PRO A 173 9.95 21.13 -3.34
CA PRO A 173 10.31 22.56 -3.41
C PRO A 173 9.68 23.42 -2.31
N SER A 174 8.59 22.97 -1.72
CA SER A 174 7.92 23.62 -0.59
C SER A 174 8.58 23.35 0.77
N GLY A 175 9.42 22.32 0.87
CA GLY A 175 10.05 21.86 2.11
C GLY A 175 10.16 20.35 2.18
N THR A 176 10.39 19.84 3.39
CA THR A 176 10.40 18.40 3.65
C THR A 176 9.08 17.96 4.29
N THR A 177 8.56 16.81 3.87
CA THR A 177 7.42 16.15 4.50
C THR A 177 7.78 14.71 4.84
N THR A 178 7.05 14.12 5.78
CA THR A 178 7.19 12.68 6.10
C THR A 178 5.94 11.97 5.63
N ASP A 179 6.13 10.84 4.98
CA ASP A 179 5.04 10.01 4.49
C ASP A 179 5.19 8.57 5.00
N HIS A 180 4.07 7.95 5.33
CA HIS A 180 3.99 6.58 5.80
C HIS A 180 3.38 5.69 4.71
N VAL A 181 4.18 4.76 4.21
CA VAL A 181 3.76 3.79 3.20
C VAL A 181 3.63 2.42 3.84
N SER A 182 2.50 1.77 3.68
CA SER A 182 2.29 0.39 4.13
C SER A 182 1.67 -0.44 3.02
N THR A 183 2.19 -1.65 2.83
CA THR A 183 1.74 -2.58 1.78
C THR A 183 1.66 -3.99 2.35
N ASP A 184 0.55 -4.66 2.10
CA ASP A 184 0.34 -6.07 2.44
C ASP A 184 0.59 -6.95 1.23
N VAL A 185 1.48 -7.91 1.37
CA VAL A 185 1.82 -8.86 0.30
C VAL A 185 1.57 -10.28 0.78
N CYS A 186 0.75 -11.04 0.05
CA CYS A 186 0.60 -12.47 0.31
C CYS A 186 1.86 -13.20 -0.19
N VAL A 187 2.62 -13.78 0.75
CA VAL A 187 3.89 -14.45 0.46
C VAL A 187 3.71 -15.95 0.25
N ALA A 188 2.70 -16.54 0.88
CA ALA A 188 2.38 -17.94 0.70
C ALA A 188 0.92 -18.22 1.08
N GLU A 189 0.29 -19.18 0.39
CA GLU A 189 -1.05 -19.66 0.76
C GLU A 189 -1.17 -21.17 0.55
N THR A 190 -2.02 -21.79 1.34
CA THR A 190 -2.37 -23.22 1.19
C THR A 190 -3.79 -23.49 1.65
N VAL A 191 -4.41 -24.52 1.09
CA VAL A 191 -5.70 -25.01 1.55
C VAL A 191 -5.48 -26.23 2.45
N LEU A 192 -5.87 -26.10 3.71
CA LEU A 192 -5.87 -27.18 4.69
C LEU A 192 -7.18 -27.97 4.56
N MET A 193 -7.09 -29.24 4.25
CA MET A 193 -8.26 -30.11 4.10
C MET A 193 -8.44 -30.95 5.36
N GLY A 194 -9.59 -30.84 6.00
CA GLY A 194 -10.01 -31.72 7.06
C GLY A 194 -10.69 -32.99 6.55
N PRO A 195 -10.95 -34.01 7.39
CA PRO A 195 -11.70 -35.20 7.01
C PRO A 195 -13.13 -34.80 6.60
N VAL A 196 -13.61 -35.37 5.50
CA VAL A 196 -14.98 -35.14 5.03
C VAL A 196 -15.95 -35.83 6.01
N PRO A 197 -16.91 -35.12 6.63
CA PRO A 197 -17.89 -35.75 7.49
C PRO A 197 -18.73 -36.75 6.69
N GLN A 198 -18.94 -37.93 7.23
CA GLN A 198 -19.75 -38.97 6.58
C GLN A 198 -21.23 -38.57 6.43
N ASN A 199 -21.68 -37.61 7.27
CA ASN A 199 -23.04 -37.07 7.21
C ASN A 199 -22.95 -35.51 7.28
N TYR A 200 -23.40 -34.88 6.22
CA TYR A 200 -23.49 -33.40 6.15
C TYR A 200 -24.97 -33.01 5.97
N THR A 201 -25.49 -32.24 6.92
CA THR A 201 -26.87 -31.72 6.82
C THR A 201 -26.78 -30.19 6.66
N TYR A 202 -27.12 -29.69 5.49
CA TYR A 202 -27.17 -28.25 5.25
C TYR A 202 -28.55 -27.71 5.67
N PHE A 203 -28.60 -26.95 6.74
CA PHE A 203 -29.80 -26.22 7.14
C PHE A 203 -29.87 -24.92 6.37
N ASN A 204 -30.58 -24.92 5.24
CA ASN A 204 -30.93 -23.69 4.57
C ASN A 204 -32.12 -23.06 5.33
N ASN A 205 -31.94 -21.92 5.96
CA ASN A 205 -33.00 -21.17 6.70
C ASN A 205 -34.17 -20.71 5.81
N ALA A 206 -34.20 -21.07 4.51
CA ALA A 206 -35.34 -20.82 3.64
C ALA A 206 -36.57 -21.67 3.97
N GLY A 207 -36.47 -22.67 4.89
CA GLY A 207 -37.55 -23.58 5.23
C GLY A 207 -38.40 -23.22 6.45
N SER A 208 -38.07 -22.18 7.20
CA SER A 208 -38.83 -21.78 8.40
C SER A 208 -40.23 -21.19 8.07
N ASP A 209 -40.42 -20.68 6.85
CA ASP A 209 -41.73 -20.14 6.45
C ASP A 209 -42.75 -21.21 5.97
N MET A 210 -42.32 -22.44 5.64
CA MET A 210 -43.26 -23.51 5.25
C MET A 210 -43.78 -24.27 6.45
N ALA A 211 -43.00 -24.44 7.51
CA ALA A 211 -43.45 -25.12 8.72
C ALA A 211 -44.51 -24.30 9.50
N ALA A 212 -44.36 -22.98 9.46
CA ALA A 212 -45.32 -22.06 10.08
C ALA A 212 -46.69 -22.01 9.39
N ARG A 213 -46.76 -22.34 8.09
CA ARG A 213 -48.03 -22.37 7.34
C ARG A 213 -48.83 -23.66 7.53
N HIS A 214 -48.20 -24.75 7.97
CA HIS A 214 -48.89 -26.02 8.17
C HIS A 214 -49.54 -26.14 9.55
N ILE A 215 -49.12 -25.34 10.52
CA ILE A 215 -49.69 -25.31 11.88
C ILE A 215 -50.91 -24.35 11.96
N ALA A 216 -51.10 -23.45 10.99
CA ALA A 216 -52.21 -22.48 10.98
C ALA A 216 -53.44 -22.95 10.19
N SER A 217 -53.50 -24.23 9.74
CA SER A 217 -54.63 -24.78 8.94
C SER A 217 -55.28 -26.00 9.56
N GLU A 218 -55.10 -26.25 10.89
CA GLU A 218 -55.93 -27.20 11.65
C GLU A 218 -56.82 -26.51 12.66
#